data_d4652f23c6cf2d297a0dccbbb9830b49
#
_entry.id   d4652f23c6cf2d297a0dccbbb9830b49
#
_cell.length_a   1.000
_cell.length_b   1.000
_cell.length_c   1.000
_cell.angle_alpha   90.00
_cell.angle_beta   90.00
_cell.angle_gamma   90.00
#
_symmetry.space_group_name_H-M   'P 1'
#
loop_
_entity.id
_entity.type
_entity.pdbx_description
1 polymer ?
#
loop_
_entity_poly.entity_id
_entity_poly.type
_entity_poly.pdbx_seq_one_letter_code
_entity_poly.pdbx_strand_id
1 'polypeptide(L)'
;MNEMLEAYAAAVRAKDVDAFVDLYADDVRTFDLWERWSYDGRDALHAMVAEWFGSVAADEVVEVTFDEVRSETGEDVAAVSAFTTFRALSPEGAELRSMNNRLTWVLRRERDGAWKIAHEHTSAPVGDEGKVQLRR
;
A
#
# COMPACT_ATOMS: atom_id res chain seq x y z
N MET A 1 2.49 10.11 -10.66
CA MET A 1 1.82 9.75 -9.39
C MET A 1 0.67 8.79 -9.60
N ASN A 2 -0.24 9.12 -10.48
CA ASN A 2 -1.39 8.23 -10.75
C ASN A 2 -0.95 6.86 -11.22
N GLU A 3 0.08 6.78 -12.04
CA GLU A 3 0.61 5.51 -12.53
C GLU A 3 1.10 4.60 -11.40
N MET A 4 1.72 5.17 -10.37
CA MET A 4 2.19 4.42 -9.20
C MET A 4 1.01 3.87 -8.40
N LEU A 5 -0.02 4.69 -8.19
CA LEU A 5 -1.24 4.26 -7.50
C LEU A 5 -1.97 3.17 -8.28
N GLU A 6 -2.05 3.30 -9.60
CA GLU A 6 -2.65 2.29 -10.46
C GLU A 6 -1.86 0.98 -10.43
N ALA A 7 -0.54 1.06 -10.48
CA ALA A 7 0.34 -0.11 -10.43
C ALA A 7 0.21 -0.84 -9.09
N TYR A 8 0.10 -0.09 -7.99
CA TYR A 8 -0.14 -0.65 -6.66
C TYR A 8 -1.45 -1.44 -6.65
N ALA A 9 -2.53 -0.81 -7.08
CA ALA A 9 -3.85 -1.45 -7.10
C ALA A 9 -3.87 -2.70 -8.00
N ALA A 10 -3.21 -2.63 -9.16
CA ALA A 10 -3.15 -3.76 -10.09
C ALA A 10 -2.37 -4.94 -9.49
N ALA A 11 -1.25 -4.67 -8.82
CA ALA A 11 -0.44 -5.72 -8.20
C ALA A 11 -1.20 -6.41 -7.05
N VAL A 12 -1.93 -5.65 -6.24
CA VAL A 12 -2.77 -6.20 -5.18
C VAL A 12 -3.88 -7.08 -5.76
N ARG A 13 -4.56 -6.60 -6.79
CA ARG A 13 -5.65 -7.34 -7.43
C ARG A 13 -5.14 -8.66 -8.02
N ALA A 14 -3.98 -8.63 -8.64
CA ALA A 14 -3.36 -9.83 -9.23
C ALA A 14 -2.67 -10.72 -8.21
N LYS A 15 -2.52 -10.27 -6.96
CA LYS A 15 -1.74 -10.95 -5.92
C LYS A 15 -0.32 -11.22 -6.39
N ASP A 16 0.24 -10.27 -7.15
CA ASP A 16 1.58 -10.37 -7.75
C ASP A 16 2.60 -9.72 -6.83
N VAL A 17 3.25 -10.55 -6.01
CA VAL A 17 4.22 -10.10 -5.01
C VAL A 17 5.37 -9.34 -5.67
N ASP A 18 5.93 -9.88 -6.75
CA ASP A 18 7.08 -9.27 -7.41
C ASP A 18 6.75 -7.93 -8.03
N ALA A 19 5.60 -7.82 -8.69
CA ALA A 19 5.14 -6.55 -9.26
C ALA A 19 4.89 -5.51 -8.17
N PHE A 20 4.35 -5.92 -7.04
CA PHE A 20 4.12 -5.03 -5.90
C PHE A 20 5.44 -4.51 -5.33
N VAL A 21 6.36 -5.42 -5.01
CA VAL A 21 7.64 -5.10 -4.38
C VAL A 21 8.53 -4.27 -5.32
N ASP A 22 8.39 -4.47 -6.63
CA ASP A 22 9.16 -3.70 -7.61
C ASP A 22 8.83 -2.19 -7.61
N LEU A 23 7.72 -1.80 -7.03
CA LEU A 23 7.37 -0.38 -6.86
C LEU A 23 8.23 0.31 -5.80
N TYR A 24 8.94 -0.45 -4.97
CA TYR A 24 9.65 0.06 -3.81
C TYR A 24 11.16 0.07 -4.05
N ALA A 25 11.83 1.05 -3.45
CA ALA A 25 13.30 1.13 -3.47
C ALA A 25 13.91 -0.01 -2.65
N ASP A 26 15.15 -0.40 -2.99
CA ASP A 26 15.86 -1.47 -2.30
C ASP A 26 15.98 -1.25 -0.79
N ASP A 27 16.18 0.01 -0.38
CA ASP A 27 16.36 0.43 1.00
C ASP A 27 15.09 0.98 1.64
N VAL A 28 13.93 0.61 1.12
CA VAL A 28 12.65 1.12 1.60
C VAL A 28 12.46 0.87 3.09
N ARG A 29 11.85 1.85 3.76
CA ARG A 29 11.38 1.70 5.13
C ARG A 29 9.88 1.84 5.14
N THR A 30 9.20 0.82 5.69
CA THR A 30 7.74 0.82 5.77
C THR A 30 7.29 0.82 7.22
N PHE A 31 6.44 1.79 7.56
CA PHE A 31 5.69 1.80 8.81
C PHE A 31 4.27 1.35 8.50
N ASP A 32 4.01 0.08 8.71
CA ASP A 32 2.71 -0.49 8.44
C ASP A 32 1.80 -0.38 9.66
N LEU A 33 0.50 -0.31 9.43
CA LEU A 33 -0.52 -0.25 10.48
C LEU A 33 -0.47 -1.48 11.38
N TRP A 34 -0.08 -2.64 10.85
CA TRP A 34 -0.19 -3.93 11.53
C TRP A 34 1.13 -4.42 12.11
N GLU A 35 1.05 -5.02 13.30
CA GLU A 35 2.01 -5.88 13.97
C GLU A 35 3.36 -5.27 14.34
N ARG A 36 4.16 -4.83 13.37
CA ARG A 36 5.54 -4.41 13.62
C ARG A 36 5.69 -2.89 13.58
N TRP A 37 6.71 -2.40 14.27
CA TRP A 37 7.07 -0.99 14.20
C TRP A 37 7.59 -0.60 12.82
N SER A 38 8.35 -1.49 12.17
CA SER A 38 8.85 -1.22 10.82
C SER A 38 9.19 -2.49 10.07
N TYR A 39 9.21 -2.36 8.74
CA TYR A 39 9.80 -3.34 7.83
C TYR A 39 10.88 -2.59 7.07
N ASP A 40 12.13 -3.01 7.20
CA ASP A 40 13.28 -2.32 6.61
C ASP A 40 13.86 -3.15 5.47
N GLY A 41 13.90 -2.54 4.27
CA GLY A 41 14.41 -3.15 3.06
C GLY A 41 13.39 -3.99 2.30
N ARG A 42 13.71 -4.27 1.06
CA ARG A 42 12.84 -5.02 0.15
C ARG A 42 12.56 -6.45 0.58
N ASP A 43 13.56 -7.11 1.17
CA ASP A 43 13.37 -8.51 1.57
C ASP A 43 12.33 -8.64 2.67
N ALA A 44 12.35 -7.76 3.67
CA ALA A 44 11.36 -7.72 4.72
C ALA A 44 9.97 -7.39 4.17
N LEU A 45 9.91 -6.44 3.24
CA LEU A 45 8.67 -6.08 2.56
C LEU A 45 8.11 -7.26 1.75
N HIS A 46 8.98 -7.95 1.01
CA HIS A 46 8.60 -9.11 0.20
C HIS A 46 7.96 -10.19 1.07
N ALA A 47 8.57 -10.51 2.20
CA ALA A 47 8.04 -11.51 3.12
C ALA A 47 6.65 -11.13 3.65
N MET A 48 6.47 -9.86 4.02
CA MET A 48 5.19 -9.36 4.52
C MET A 48 4.10 -9.42 3.44
N VAL A 49 4.43 -8.98 2.23
CA VAL A 49 3.48 -8.97 1.11
C VAL A 49 3.11 -10.37 0.68
N ALA A 50 4.07 -11.30 0.64
CA ALA A 50 3.82 -12.70 0.31
C ALA A 50 2.84 -13.33 1.30
N GLU A 51 3.01 -13.05 2.58
CA GLU A 51 2.09 -13.51 3.62
C GLU A 51 0.69 -12.90 3.45
N TRP A 52 0.62 -11.60 3.20
CA TRP A 52 -0.64 -10.91 2.97
C TRP A 52 -1.40 -11.50 1.77
N PHE A 53 -0.74 -11.57 0.62
CA PHE A 53 -1.37 -12.10 -0.60
C PHE A 53 -1.76 -13.57 -0.45
N GLY A 54 -0.93 -14.33 0.26
CA GLY A 54 -1.22 -15.74 0.54
C GLY A 54 -2.40 -15.94 1.50
N SER A 55 -2.75 -14.93 2.29
CA SER A 55 -3.88 -14.99 3.22
C SER A 55 -5.23 -14.68 2.54
N VAL A 56 -5.21 -14.15 1.33
CA VAL A 56 -6.44 -13.87 0.57
C VAL A 56 -6.91 -15.17 -0.09
N ALA A 57 -8.18 -15.51 0.07
CA ALA A 57 -8.74 -16.73 -0.51
C ALA A 57 -8.56 -16.72 -2.04
N ALA A 58 -8.35 -17.92 -2.62
CA ALA A 58 -8.04 -18.04 -4.05
C ALA A 58 -9.13 -17.47 -4.97
N ASP A 59 -10.39 -17.55 -4.53
CA ASP A 59 -11.55 -17.06 -5.26
C ASP A 59 -11.93 -15.63 -4.93
N GLU A 60 -11.20 -14.97 -4.00
CA GLU A 60 -11.42 -13.58 -3.64
C GLU A 60 -10.40 -12.68 -4.32
N VAL A 61 -10.81 -11.45 -4.59
CA VAL A 61 -9.96 -10.39 -5.15
C VAL A 61 -9.99 -9.21 -4.19
N VAL A 62 -8.85 -8.55 -4.01
CA VAL A 62 -8.78 -7.31 -3.25
C VAL A 62 -8.72 -6.14 -4.23
N GLU A 63 -9.72 -5.27 -4.16
CA GLU A 63 -9.77 -4.03 -4.91
C GLU A 63 -9.27 -2.89 -4.05
N VAL A 64 -8.32 -2.10 -4.57
CA VAL A 64 -7.77 -0.95 -3.87
C VAL A 64 -8.18 0.32 -4.60
N THR A 65 -8.70 1.28 -3.85
CA THR A 65 -9.00 2.62 -4.36
C THR A 65 -8.39 3.67 -3.46
N PHE A 66 -8.11 4.85 -4.04
CA PHE A 66 -7.49 5.96 -3.32
C PHE A 66 -8.36 7.19 -3.44
N ASP A 67 -8.55 7.90 -2.34
CA ASP A 67 -9.36 9.11 -2.26
C ASP A 67 -8.53 10.28 -1.73
N GLU A 68 -8.90 11.48 -2.15
CA GLU A 68 -8.28 12.73 -1.70
C GLU A 68 -6.76 12.72 -1.85
N VAL A 69 -6.31 12.25 -3.00
CA VAL A 69 -4.88 12.16 -3.31
C VAL A 69 -4.27 13.55 -3.40
N ARG A 70 -3.18 13.77 -2.66
CA ARG A 70 -2.37 14.97 -2.74
C ARG A 70 -0.93 14.61 -3.02
N SER A 71 -0.26 15.39 -3.84
CA SER A 71 1.14 15.16 -4.15
C SER A 71 1.91 16.48 -4.22
N GLU A 72 3.16 16.41 -3.78
CA GLU A 72 4.14 17.49 -3.93
C GLU A 72 5.33 16.86 -4.63
N THR A 73 5.64 17.36 -5.83
CA THR A 73 6.68 16.76 -6.67
C THR A 73 7.87 17.70 -6.82
N GLY A 74 9.03 17.23 -6.39
CA GLY A 74 10.31 17.86 -6.66
C GLY A 74 11.02 17.17 -7.80
N GLU A 75 12.28 17.55 -8.05
CA GLU A 75 13.08 16.97 -9.12
C GLU A 75 13.40 15.49 -8.86
N ASP A 76 13.82 15.15 -7.65
CA ASP A 76 14.28 13.80 -7.29
C ASP A 76 13.48 13.15 -6.17
N VAL A 77 12.62 13.90 -5.50
CA VAL A 77 11.82 13.43 -4.38
C VAL A 77 10.40 13.96 -4.53
N ALA A 78 9.44 13.13 -4.19
CA ALA A 78 8.04 13.52 -4.17
C ALA A 78 7.37 12.95 -2.93
N ALA A 79 6.32 13.60 -2.46
CA ALA A 79 5.47 13.11 -1.39
C ALA A 79 4.05 12.91 -1.91
N VAL A 80 3.41 11.83 -1.48
CA VAL A 80 2.02 11.53 -1.82
C VAL A 80 1.29 11.19 -0.54
N SER A 81 0.08 11.71 -0.37
CA SER A 81 -0.82 11.29 0.70
C SER A 81 -2.19 10.99 0.13
N ALA A 82 -2.88 10.02 0.74
CA ALA A 82 -4.20 9.61 0.29
C ALA A 82 -4.91 8.83 1.40
N PHE A 83 -6.21 8.65 1.23
CA PHE A 83 -6.96 7.65 1.98
C PHE A 83 -7.11 6.43 1.07
N THR A 84 -6.78 5.27 1.61
CA THR A 84 -6.86 4.02 0.86
C THR A 84 -8.06 3.21 1.33
N THR A 85 -8.77 2.61 0.40
CA THR A 85 -9.82 1.64 0.69
C THR A 85 -9.44 0.30 0.09
N PHE A 86 -9.48 -0.74 0.92
CA PHE A 86 -9.29 -2.13 0.50
C PHE A 86 -10.64 -2.83 0.59
N ARG A 87 -11.11 -3.40 -0.51
CA ARG A 87 -12.35 -4.20 -0.56
C ARG A 87 -12.04 -5.61 -1.00
N ALA A 88 -12.43 -6.59 -0.19
CA ALA A 88 -12.39 -7.98 -0.62
C ALA A 88 -13.68 -8.28 -1.38
N LEU A 89 -13.55 -8.76 -2.60
CA LEU A 89 -14.67 -9.05 -3.50
C LEU A 89 -14.79 -10.55 -3.71
N SER A 90 -16.05 -11.03 -3.76
CA SER A 90 -16.36 -12.40 -4.13
C SER A 90 -16.12 -12.62 -5.64
N PRO A 91 -16.16 -13.89 -6.13
CA PRO A 91 -16.08 -14.15 -7.58
C PRO A 91 -17.15 -13.41 -8.39
N GLU A 92 -18.30 -13.13 -7.78
CA GLU A 92 -19.40 -12.39 -8.43
C GLU A 92 -19.25 -10.87 -8.32
N GLY A 93 -18.19 -10.41 -7.66
CA GLY A 93 -17.92 -8.98 -7.51
C GLY A 93 -18.63 -8.32 -6.32
N ALA A 94 -19.20 -9.10 -5.43
CA ALA A 94 -19.85 -8.57 -4.22
C ALA A 94 -18.81 -8.24 -3.15
N GLU A 95 -18.98 -7.11 -2.46
CA GLU A 95 -18.10 -6.74 -1.36
C GLU A 95 -18.35 -7.65 -0.15
N LEU A 96 -17.30 -8.31 0.31
CA LEU A 96 -17.35 -9.21 1.47
C LEU A 96 -16.95 -8.48 2.75
N ARG A 97 -15.96 -7.60 2.65
CA ARG A 97 -15.45 -6.79 3.75
C ARG A 97 -14.61 -5.65 3.19
N SER A 98 -14.40 -4.62 3.98
CA SER A 98 -13.56 -3.50 3.57
C SER A 98 -12.88 -2.85 4.76
N MET A 99 -11.80 -2.12 4.48
CA MET A 99 -11.15 -1.27 5.46
C MET A 99 -10.55 -0.03 4.81
N ASN A 100 -10.36 1.00 5.63
CA ASN A 100 -9.69 2.23 5.21
C ASN A 100 -8.42 2.43 6.02
N ASN A 101 -7.44 3.08 5.42
CA ASN A 101 -6.28 3.59 6.16
C ASN A 101 -5.81 4.92 5.57
N ARG A 102 -4.85 5.53 6.24
CA ARG A 102 -4.16 6.71 5.74
C ARG A 102 -2.84 6.25 5.15
N LEU A 103 -2.50 6.80 3.98
CA LEU A 103 -1.28 6.47 3.26
C LEU A 103 -0.44 7.71 3.07
N THR A 104 0.86 7.59 3.32
CA THR A 104 1.86 8.57 2.92
C THR A 104 3.01 7.85 2.26
N TRP A 105 3.42 8.32 1.09
CA TRP A 105 4.62 7.86 0.40
C TRP A 105 5.62 8.98 0.28
N VAL A 106 6.90 8.63 0.47
CA VAL A 106 8.03 9.41 -0.04
C VAL A 106 8.55 8.65 -1.25
N LEU A 107 8.52 9.27 -2.41
CA LEU A 107 9.02 8.70 -3.65
C LEU A 107 10.38 9.29 -3.96
N ARG A 108 11.28 8.47 -4.49
CA ARG A 108 12.60 8.89 -4.91
C ARG A 108 12.82 8.49 -6.36
N ARG A 109 13.36 9.42 -7.15
CA ARG A 109 13.72 9.11 -8.52
C ARG A 109 15.09 8.46 -8.54
N GLU A 110 15.17 7.26 -9.10
CA GLU A 110 16.40 6.51 -9.25
C GLU A 110 17.23 7.05 -10.41
N ARG A 111 18.47 6.59 -10.52
CA ARG A 111 19.40 7.05 -11.58
C ARG A 111 18.91 6.78 -12.99
N ASP A 112 18.15 5.71 -13.18
CA ASP A 112 17.56 5.35 -14.48
C ASP A 112 16.29 6.16 -14.82
N GLY A 113 15.90 7.07 -13.93
CA GLY A 113 14.71 7.90 -14.09
C GLY A 113 13.43 7.32 -13.54
N ALA A 114 13.45 6.06 -13.08
CA ALA A 114 12.27 5.43 -12.49
C ALA A 114 12.01 5.97 -11.08
N TRP A 115 10.76 6.20 -10.76
CA TRP A 115 10.34 6.58 -9.42
C TRP A 115 10.06 5.33 -8.59
N LYS A 116 10.56 5.29 -7.37
CA LYS A 116 10.35 4.18 -6.42
C LYS A 116 9.88 4.72 -5.08
N ILE A 117 9.11 3.91 -4.38
CA ILE A 117 8.67 4.25 -3.02
C ILE A 117 9.85 4.02 -2.07
N ALA A 118 10.39 5.11 -1.53
CA ALA A 118 11.51 5.04 -0.57
C ALA A 118 11.02 4.91 0.87
N HIS A 119 9.83 5.40 1.15
CA HIS A 119 9.19 5.26 2.46
C HIS A 119 7.68 5.19 2.29
N GLU A 120 7.05 4.31 3.06
CA GLU A 120 5.60 4.21 3.12
C GLU A 120 5.18 4.20 4.59
N HIS A 121 4.15 4.96 4.89
CA HIS A 121 3.55 4.98 6.22
C HIS A 121 2.04 4.80 6.08
N THR A 122 1.52 3.75 6.67
CA THR A 122 0.08 3.56 6.76
C THR A 122 -0.36 3.63 8.20
N SER A 123 -1.51 4.20 8.44
CA SER A 123 -2.05 4.38 9.78
C SER A 123 -3.57 4.46 9.75
N ALA A 124 -4.15 4.34 10.93
CA ALA A 124 -5.55 4.63 11.16
C ALA A 124 -5.68 5.29 12.54
N PRO A 125 -6.71 6.13 12.75
CA PRO A 125 -6.85 6.78 14.04
C PRO A 125 -7.24 5.80 15.12
N VAL A 126 -6.78 6.06 16.33
CA VAL A 126 -7.17 5.31 17.51
C VAL A 126 -8.34 6.04 18.16
N GLY A 127 -9.43 5.33 18.41
CA GLY A 127 -10.62 5.89 19.05
C GLY A 127 -10.45 6.02 20.56
N ASP A 128 -11.46 6.61 21.20
CA ASP A 128 -11.46 6.90 22.63
C ASP A 128 -11.25 5.66 23.52
N GLU A 129 -11.65 4.49 23.04
CA GLU A 129 -11.50 3.24 23.76
C GLU A 129 -10.17 2.51 23.46
N GLY A 130 -9.25 3.16 22.76
CA GLY A 130 -7.97 2.58 22.38
C GLY A 130 -8.03 1.61 21.21
N LYS A 131 -9.15 1.57 20.49
CA LYS A 131 -9.32 0.70 19.31
C LYS A 131 -9.03 1.46 18.03
N VAL A 132 -8.38 0.79 17.10
CA VAL A 132 -8.10 1.33 15.77
C VAL A 132 -9.41 1.44 14.98
N GLN A 133 -9.61 2.58 14.33
CA GLN A 133 -10.78 2.81 13.50
C GLN A 133 -10.42 2.56 12.05
N LEU A 134 -10.94 1.47 11.49
CA LEU A 134 -10.62 1.02 10.13
C LEU A 134 -11.69 1.42 9.11
N ARG A 135 -12.63 2.27 9.50
CA ARG A 135 -13.65 2.79 8.61
C ARG A 135 -13.76 4.30 8.75
N ARG A 136 -13.79 4.94 7.61
CA ARG A 136 -13.84 6.38 7.47
C ARG A 136 -15.30 6.88 7.31
#